data_c16de36ce44fa0e1d14f009b0cc44224
#
_entry.id   c16de36ce44fa0e1d14f009b0cc44224
#
_cell.length_a   1.000
_cell.length_b   1.000
_cell.length_c   1.000
_cell.angle_alpha   90.00
_cell.angle_beta   90.00
_cell.angle_gamma   90.00
#
_symmetry.space_group_name_H-M   'P 1'
#
loop_
_entity.id
_entity.type
_entity.pdbx_description
1 polymer ?
#
loop_
_entity_poly.entity_id
_entity_poly.type
_entity_poly.pdbx_seq_one_letter_code
_entity_poly.pdbx_strand_id
1 'polypeptide(L)'
;MNGSGSLTLHTAGRVLRAEGLSALRERISDRVREALRRRSFRAVDRSGAASLPAIPVLNLLPTAPTPRLGGMQAQLLTRIESEAERRPVALLYPDDDGYRLEVVAAGRRLALGIEGGAPPTPVTLRDEPFERAVARAAAEVGARALHVEGLSSIPLGSLAELQRSGLATVFSVHDFSFFCPRPHLLERPRLRFCDYSRDRERCARCLAQDWPVEPRFQDERREIARGLLAAAAAVVYPSEFLRDRHLELFPGLDPGRQRVIEPAVAAARGGAARRPAAVRHVAYIGQVQPHKGALIFEEVVRQLPPESCPDLRFSAFGGGDAELLHRLRRLPRVRVHGYYRSGSLVDRLRRTQVDLALLLSIVPESYSLALSECLAAGVPVIAFDHGAIAERIRRHGGGLLVAPEAGAGGIAPLVAALAAGRLAPPAMLATSPAAVPAPADAVAAFQELYRELGLS
;
A
#
# COMPACT_ATOMS: atom_id res chain seq x y z
N MET A 1 4.57 3.78 -14.92
CA MET A 1 5.20 2.65 -15.64
C MET A 1 4.16 1.55 -15.73
N ASN A 2 3.46 1.51 -16.85
CA ASN A 2 2.34 0.60 -17.09
C ASN A 2 2.82 -0.85 -17.19
N GLY A 3 2.39 -1.68 -16.25
CA GLY A 3 2.82 -3.07 -16.11
C GLY A 3 1.88 -4.11 -16.69
N SER A 4 1.28 -3.89 -17.89
CA SER A 4 0.60 -4.96 -18.65
C SER A 4 1.58 -5.86 -19.43
N GLY A 5 2.89 -5.70 -19.20
CA GLY A 5 3.92 -6.45 -19.89
C GLY A 5 3.73 -7.96 -19.76
N SER A 6 3.56 -8.66 -20.88
CA SER A 6 3.61 -10.12 -20.97
C SER A 6 4.86 -10.65 -20.24
N LEU A 7 4.76 -11.80 -19.55
CA LEU A 7 5.94 -12.46 -18.97
C LEU A 7 6.75 -13.06 -20.13
N THR A 8 7.48 -12.23 -20.83
CA THR A 8 8.41 -12.70 -21.84
C THR A 8 9.49 -13.53 -21.17
N LEU A 9 10.11 -14.47 -21.89
CA LEU A 9 11.26 -15.24 -21.40
C LEU A 9 12.35 -14.32 -20.84
N HIS A 10 12.53 -13.15 -21.41
CA HIS A 10 13.45 -12.12 -20.93
C HIS A 10 13.07 -11.57 -19.54
N THR A 11 11.79 -11.26 -19.33
CA THR A 11 11.29 -10.79 -18.02
C THR A 11 11.37 -11.89 -16.95
N ALA A 12 11.02 -13.13 -17.31
CA ALA A 12 11.15 -14.29 -16.41
C ALA A 12 12.62 -14.52 -16.03
N GLY A 13 13.54 -14.43 -16.99
CA GLY A 13 14.97 -14.53 -16.74
C GLY A 13 15.53 -13.42 -15.84
N ARG A 14 15.04 -12.18 -15.99
CA ARG A 14 15.39 -11.08 -15.06
C ARG A 14 14.91 -11.35 -13.65
N VAL A 15 13.64 -11.73 -13.46
CA VAL A 15 13.08 -12.06 -12.14
C VAL A 15 13.82 -13.22 -11.50
N LEU A 16 14.10 -14.28 -12.26
CA LEU A 16 14.84 -15.43 -11.75
C LEU A 16 16.24 -15.02 -11.26
N ARG A 17 16.96 -14.21 -12.04
CA ARG A 17 18.28 -13.70 -11.65
C ARG A 17 18.21 -12.71 -10.50
N ALA A 18 17.25 -11.78 -10.52
CA ALA A 18 17.15 -10.71 -9.52
C ALA A 18 16.44 -11.14 -8.23
N GLU A 19 15.47 -12.03 -8.26
CA GLU A 19 14.62 -12.35 -7.12
C GLU A 19 14.61 -13.85 -6.76
N GLY A 20 15.03 -14.74 -7.65
CA GLY A 20 15.12 -16.18 -7.45
C GLY A 20 13.86 -16.96 -7.85
N LEU A 21 13.97 -18.29 -7.80
CA LEU A 21 12.94 -19.22 -8.30
C LEU A 21 11.62 -19.11 -7.52
N SER A 22 11.66 -18.90 -6.20
CA SER A 22 10.46 -18.78 -5.37
C SER A 22 9.65 -17.55 -5.78
N ALA A 23 10.30 -16.40 -5.96
CA ALA A 23 9.65 -15.17 -6.41
C ALA A 23 9.08 -15.32 -7.83
N LEU A 24 9.79 -15.98 -8.72
CA LEU A 24 9.30 -16.26 -10.07
C LEU A 24 8.03 -17.14 -10.04
N ARG A 25 8.02 -18.20 -9.25
CA ARG A 25 6.85 -19.08 -9.07
C ARG A 25 5.63 -18.30 -8.55
N GLU A 26 5.82 -17.43 -7.56
CA GLU A 26 4.71 -16.60 -7.03
C GLU A 26 4.20 -15.62 -8.08
N ARG A 27 5.09 -14.94 -8.79
CA ARG A 27 4.69 -14.04 -9.88
C ARG A 27 3.93 -14.74 -11.00
N ILE A 28 4.33 -15.97 -11.34
CA ILE A 28 3.60 -16.81 -12.31
C ILE A 28 2.22 -17.17 -11.72
N SER A 29 2.15 -17.64 -10.49
CA SER A 29 0.89 -18.00 -9.82
C SER A 29 -0.09 -16.82 -9.79
N ASP A 30 0.38 -15.63 -9.43
CA ASP A 30 -0.46 -14.43 -9.40
C ASP A 30 -0.96 -14.04 -10.80
N ARG A 31 -0.14 -14.21 -11.85
CA ARG A 31 -0.57 -13.99 -13.24
C ARG A 31 -1.61 -15.01 -13.71
N VAL A 32 -1.43 -16.28 -13.37
CA VAL A 32 -2.40 -17.33 -13.69
C VAL A 32 -3.74 -17.02 -13.02
N ARG A 33 -3.74 -16.62 -11.74
CA ARG A 33 -4.96 -16.24 -11.05
C ARG A 33 -5.62 -15.02 -11.67
N GLU A 34 -4.84 -14.01 -12.06
CA GLU A 34 -5.37 -12.83 -12.74
C GLU A 34 -5.95 -13.18 -14.12
N ALA A 35 -5.28 -14.05 -14.88
CA ALA A 35 -5.79 -14.53 -16.16
C ALA A 35 -7.08 -15.34 -15.99
N LEU A 36 -7.13 -16.21 -14.98
CA LEU A 36 -8.35 -16.95 -14.63
C LEU A 36 -9.48 -16.01 -14.19
N ARG A 37 -9.16 -15.00 -13.37
CA ARG A 37 -10.09 -13.94 -12.99
C ARG A 37 -10.63 -13.23 -14.23
N ARG A 38 -9.78 -12.81 -15.17
CA ARG A 38 -10.21 -12.16 -16.42
C ARG A 38 -11.07 -13.08 -17.29
N ARG A 39 -10.78 -14.39 -17.34
CA ARG A 39 -11.60 -15.37 -18.07
C ARG A 39 -12.96 -15.64 -17.42
N SER A 40 -13.13 -15.40 -16.14
CA SER A 40 -14.42 -15.51 -15.44
C SER A 40 -15.37 -14.34 -15.75
N PHE A 41 -14.92 -13.31 -16.46
CA PHE A 41 -15.78 -12.23 -16.91
C PHE A 41 -16.76 -12.73 -17.96
N ARG A 42 -18.05 -12.43 -17.77
CA ARG A 42 -19.04 -12.45 -18.84
C ARG A 42 -19.18 -11.02 -19.35
N ALA A 43 -18.93 -10.81 -20.63
CA ALA A 43 -19.23 -9.54 -21.26
C ALA A 43 -20.73 -9.28 -21.13
N VAL A 44 -21.10 -8.07 -20.73
CA VAL A 44 -22.50 -7.63 -20.79
C VAL A 44 -22.81 -7.37 -22.27
N ASP A 45 -23.58 -8.27 -22.89
CA ASP A 45 -24.05 -8.08 -24.25
C ASP A 45 -25.10 -6.97 -24.24
N ARG A 46 -24.84 -5.88 -24.97
CA ARG A 46 -25.79 -4.75 -25.10
C ARG A 46 -27.07 -5.11 -25.84
N SER A 47 -27.12 -6.25 -26.54
CA SER A 47 -28.29 -6.69 -27.30
C SER A 47 -29.33 -7.45 -26.46
N GLY A 48 -28.98 -7.88 -25.26
CA GLY A 48 -29.86 -8.61 -24.33
C GLY A 48 -30.01 -7.86 -23.00
N ALA A 49 -31.17 -7.29 -22.75
CA ALA A 49 -31.58 -6.41 -21.67
C ALA A 49 -31.41 -6.96 -20.21
N ALA A 50 -30.25 -7.43 -19.85
CA ALA A 50 -29.90 -7.64 -18.45
C ALA A 50 -29.34 -6.32 -17.91
N SER A 51 -30.20 -5.46 -17.36
CA SER A 51 -29.78 -4.27 -16.61
C SER A 51 -28.85 -4.69 -15.47
N LEU A 52 -27.75 -3.96 -15.30
CA LEU A 52 -26.89 -4.13 -14.12
C LEU A 52 -27.73 -3.86 -12.86
N PRO A 53 -27.47 -4.56 -11.75
CA PRO A 53 -28.18 -4.27 -10.50
C PRO A 53 -27.89 -2.85 -10.04
N ALA A 54 -28.84 -2.19 -9.39
CA ALA A 54 -28.63 -0.90 -8.76
C ALA A 54 -27.63 -1.05 -7.61
N ILE A 55 -26.51 -0.31 -7.68
CA ILE A 55 -25.42 -0.37 -6.71
C ILE A 55 -25.12 1.08 -6.26
N PRO A 56 -25.44 1.43 -5.00
CA PRO A 56 -25.40 2.82 -4.56
C PRO A 56 -23.98 3.42 -4.51
N VAL A 57 -22.94 2.59 -4.46
CA VAL A 57 -21.53 3.02 -4.36
C VAL A 57 -20.73 2.45 -5.53
N LEU A 58 -20.13 3.34 -6.33
CA LEU A 58 -19.15 2.99 -7.35
C LEU A 58 -17.74 3.17 -6.77
N ASN A 59 -16.98 2.07 -6.64
CA ASN A 59 -15.59 2.13 -6.21
C ASN A 59 -14.71 2.52 -7.39
N LEU A 60 -14.03 3.66 -7.29
CA LEU A 60 -13.13 4.19 -8.29
C LEU A 60 -11.68 3.88 -7.90
N LEU A 61 -10.98 3.14 -8.75
CA LEU A 61 -9.62 2.68 -8.51
C LEU A 61 -8.66 3.34 -9.52
N PRO A 62 -7.46 3.74 -9.08
CA PRO A 62 -6.46 4.34 -9.98
C PRO A 62 -5.81 3.32 -10.93
N THR A 63 -5.96 2.04 -10.67
CA THR A 63 -5.41 0.94 -11.49
C THR A 63 -6.30 -0.29 -11.38
N ALA A 64 -6.20 -1.19 -12.36
CA ALA A 64 -6.87 -2.48 -12.28
C ALA A 64 -6.48 -3.23 -10.98
N PRO A 65 -7.46 -3.77 -10.25
CA PRO A 65 -7.18 -4.43 -8.98
C PRO A 65 -6.40 -5.74 -9.20
N THR A 66 -5.19 -5.79 -8.63
CA THR A 66 -4.29 -6.94 -8.74
C THR A 66 -3.48 -7.11 -7.44
N PRO A 67 -3.29 -8.34 -6.95
CA PRO A 67 -2.49 -8.58 -5.74
C PRO A 67 -1.00 -8.26 -5.92
N ARG A 68 -0.56 -7.95 -7.14
CA ARG A 68 0.86 -7.67 -7.47
C ARG A 68 1.32 -6.26 -7.16
N LEU A 69 0.42 -5.30 -7.03
CA LEU A 69 0.73 -3.88 -6.86
C LEU A 69 0.97 -3.45 -5.40
N GLY A 70 1.07 -4.39 -4.48
CA GLY A 70 1.39 -4.11 -3.07
C GLY A 70 0.24 -4.36 -2.10
N GLY A 71 0.50 -4.05 -0.83
CA GLY A 71 -0.40 -4.39 0.26
C GLY A 71 -1.79 -3.76 0.18
N MET A 72 -1.88 -2.50 -0.25
CA MET A 72 -3.15 -1.79 -0.41
C MET A 72 -4.09 -2.50 -1.40
N GLN A 73 -3.59 -2.89 -2.57
CA GLN A 73 -4.37 -3.58 -3.59
C GLN A 73 -4.84 -4.97 -3.11
N ALA A 74 -4.00 -5.68 -2.35
CA ALA A 74 -4.38 -6.95 -1.76
C ALA A 74 -5.50 -6.79 -0.73
N GLN A 75 -5.46 -5.74 0.09
CA GLN A 75 -6.51 -5.40 1.07
C GLN A 75 -7.83 -5.07 0.38
N LEU A 76 -7.77 -4.21 -0.63
CA LEU A 76 -8.93 -3.82 -1.42
C LEU A 76 -9.61 -5.05 -2.04
N LEU A 77 -8.83 -5.97 -2.65
CA LEU A 77 -9.37 -7.20 -3.21
C LEU A 77 -10.04 -8.08 -2.14
N THR A 78 -9.42 -8.23 -0.97
CA THR A 78 -10.00 -8.99 0.14
C THR A 78 -11.33 -8.39 0.60
N ARG A 79 -11.41 -7.05 0.70
CA ARG A 79 -12.64 -6.34 1.05
C ARG A 79 -13.72 -6.55 -0.01
N ILE A 80 -13.41 -6.31 -1.29
CA ILE A 80 -14.34 -6.46 -2.41
C ILE A 80 -14.89 -7.90 -2.49
N GLU A 81 -14.04 -8.90 -2.39
CA GLU A 81 -14.44 -10.30 -2.45
C GLU A 81 -15.36 -10.66 -1.28
N SER A 82 -15.05 -10.20 -0.08
CA SER A 82 -15.87 -10.42 1.11
C SER A 82 -17.20 -9.66 1.07
N GLU A 83 -17.24 -8.45 0.52
CA GLU A 83 -18.50 -7.71 0.30
C GLU A 83 -19.35 -8.36 -0.79
N ALA A 84 -18.73 -8.83 -1.87
CA ALA A 84 -19.42 -9.44 -3.02
C ALA A 84 -20.13 -10.75 -2.68
N GLU A 85 -19.79 -11.42 -1.58
CA GLU A 85 -20.54 -12.56 -1.05
C GLU A 85 -21.93 -12.16 -0.53
N ARG A 86 -22.11 -10.91 -0.11
CA ARG A 86 -23.33 -10.39 0.54
C ARG A 86 -24.16 -9.47 -0.34
N ARG A 87 -23.51 -8.65 -1.17
CA ARG A 87 -24.14 -7.68 -2.06
C ARG A 87 -23.30 -7.44 -3.30
N PRO A 88 -23.89 -7.01 -4.44
CA PRO A 88 -23.10 -6.61 -5.60
C PRO A 88 -22.18 -5.42 -5.30
N VAL A 89 -20.97 -5.45 -5.84
CA VAL A 89 -19.96 -4.39 -5.75
C VAL A 89 -19.58 -3.92 -7.13
N ALA A 90 -19.61 -2.61 -7.37
CA ALA A 90 -19.21 -2.00 -8.64
C ALA A 90 -17.82 -1.37 -8.51
N LEU A 91 -16.97 -1.62 -9.50
CA LEU A 91 -15.61 -1.11 -9.60
C LEU A 91 -15.42 -0.42 -10.94
N LEU A 92 -14.78 0.74 -10.95
CA LEU A 92 -14.32 1.40 -12.16
C LEU A 92 -12.81 1.60 -12.09
N TYR A 93 -12.09 1.18 -13.11
CA TYR A 93 -10.63 1.30 -13.19
C TYR A 93 -10.15 1.43 -14.63
N PRO A 94 -8.94 2.01 -14.87
CA PRO A 94 -8.35 2.10 -16.19
C PRO A 94 -8.13 0.72 -16.83
N ASP A 95 -8.43 0.61 -18.11
CA ASP A 95 -8.16 -0.53 -18.99
C ASP A 95 -7.43 -0.05 -20.26
N ASP A 96 -7.05 -0.93 -21.16
CA ASP A 96 -6.16 -0.64 -22.30
C ASP A 96 -6.62 0.57 -23.15
N ASP A 97 -7.92 0.68 -23.43
CA ASP A 97 -8.49 1.73 -24.31
C ASP A 97 -9.53 2.63 -23.59
N GLY A 98 -9.43 2.79 -22.28
CA GLY A 98 -10.38 3.59 -21.49
C GLY A 98 -10.53 3.11 -20.07
N TYR A 99 -11.78 2.77 -19.68
CA TYR A 99 -12.09 2.29 -18.33
C TYR A 99 -12.91 1.01 -18.40
N ARG A 100 -12.81 0.20 -17.37
CA ARG A 100 -13.61 -0.99 -17.16
C ARG A 100 -14.51 -0.83 -15.95
N LEU A 101 -15.82 -0.92 -16.19
CA LEU A 101 -16.81 -1.11 -15.15
C LEU A 101 -16.96 -2.61 -14.89
N GLU A 102 -16.64 -3.04 -13.69
CA GLU A 102 -16.76 -4.42 -13.24
C GLU A 102 -17.80 -4.51 -12.12
N VAL A 103 -18.77 -5.41 -12.23
CA VAL A 103 -19.71 -5.75 -11.18
C VAL A 103 -19.40 -7.15 -10.68
N VAL A 104 -19.15 -7.26 -9.37
CA VAL A 104 -18.84 -8.53 -8.67
C VAL A 104 -19.99 -8.87 -7.75
N ALA A 105 -20.56 -10.06 -7.89
CA ALA A 105 -21.66 -10.55 -7.04
C ALA A 105 -21.64 -12.08 -6.92
N ALA A 106 -21.59 -12.62 -5.71
CA ALA A 106 -21.74 -14.05 -5.42
C ALA A 106 -20.93 -14.97 -6.38
N GLY A 107 -19.65 -14.65 -6.61
CA GLY A 107 -18.75 -15.40 -7.49
C GLY A 107 -18.94 -15.14 -8.99
N ARG A 108 -19.87 -14.28 -9.38
CA ARG A 108 -20.07 -13.84 -10.78
C ARG A 108 -19.40 -12.50 -11.00
N ARG A 109 -18.86 -12.28 -12.21
CA ARG A 109 -18.23 -11.03 -12.62
C ARG A 109 -18.81 -10.62 -13.97
N LEU A 110 -19.37 -9.43 -14.01
CA LEU A 110 -19.83 -8.78 -15.24
C LEU A 110 -18.87 -7.64 -15.55
N ALA A 111 -18.57 -7.41 -16.82
CA ALA A 111 -17.69 -6.33 -17.21
C ALA A 111 -18.25 -5.59 -18.42
N LEU A 112 -18.16 -4.25 -18.37
CA LEU A 112 -18.54 -3.33 -19.45
C LEU A 112 -17.35 -2.39 -19.72
N GLY A 113 -16.96 -2.25 -20.99
CA GLY A 113 -16.01 -1.23 -21.43
C GLY A 113 -16.66 0.15 -21.43
N ILE A 114 -15.97 1.13 -20.85
CA ILE A 114 -16.37 2.53 -20.82
C ILE A 114 -15.31 3.35 -21.57
N GLU A 115 -15.71 4.06 -22.61
CA GLU A 115 -14.81 4.97 -23.32
C GLU A 115 -14.33 6.09 -22.38
N GLY A 116 -13.05 6.44 -22.41
CA GLY A 116 -12.52 7.44 -21.49
C GLY A 116 -11.11 7.95 -21.80
N GLY A 117 -10.55 7.59 -22.94
CA GLY A 117 -9.21 8.00 -23.33
C GLY A 117 -8.09 7.34 -22.51
N ALA A 118 -6.86 7.80 -22.72
CA ALA A 118 -5.70 7.33 -21.98
C ALA A 118 -5.76 7.76 -20.51
N PRO A 119 -5.28 6.92 -19.57
CA PRO A 119 -5.26 7.29 -18.14
C PRO A 119 -4.48 8.58 -17.90
N PRO A 120 -5.00 9.51 -17.07
CA PRO A 120 -4.32 10.75 -16.73
C PRO A 120 -2.97 10.53 -16.03
N THR A 121 -2.12 11.54 -16.07
CA THR A 121 -0.84 11.53 -15.34
C THR A 121 -1.04 11.98 -13.88
N PRO A 122 -0.10 11.71 -12.96
CA PRO A 122 -0.20 12.17 -11.56
C PRO A 122 -0.26 13.69 -11.38
N VAL A 123 0.06 14.46 -12.42
CA VAL A 123 0.02 15.93 -12.42
C VAL A 123 -1.14 16.49 -13.26
N THR A 124 -1.96 15.67 -13.84
CA THR A 124 -3.20 16.11 -14.52
C THR A 124 -4.21 16.54 -13.46
N LEU A 125 -4.60 17.82 -13.48
CA LEU A 125 -5.60 18.33 -12.54
C LEU A 125 -7.02 18.07 -13.00
N ARG A 126 -7.29 18.17 -14.31
CA ARG A 126 -8.61 17.95 -14.90
C ARG A 126 -8.53 17.14 -16.20
N ASP A 127 -9.50 16.25 -16.40
CA ASP A 127 -9.60 15.39 -17.58
C ASP A 127 -11.08 15.11 -17.87
N GLU A 128 -11.64 15.74 -18.90
CA GLU A 128 -13.05 15.60 -19.27
C GLU A 128 -13.42 14.19 -19.75
N PRO A 129 -12.58 13.47 -20.53
CA PRO A 129 -12.85 12.07 -20.84
C PRO A 129 -13.01 11.19 -19.60
N PHE A 130 -12.17 11.40 -18.58
CA PHE A 130 -12.30 10.73 -17.28
C PHE A 130 -13.64 11.09 -16.59
N GLU A 131 -14.01 12.39 -16.56
CA GLU A 131 -15.28 12.83 -15.95
C GLU A 131 -16.48 12.13 -16.61
N ARG A 132 -16.52 12.11 -17.95
CA ARG A 132 -17.58 11.42 -18.70
C ARG A 132 -17.62 9.92 -18.43
N ALA A 133 -16.45 9.28 -18.38
CA ALA A 133 -16.35 7.85 -18.09
C ALA A 133 -16.90 7.50 -16.70
N VAL A 134 -16.54 8.29 -15.66
CA VAL A 134 -17.04 8.09 -14.29
C VAL A 134 -18.54 8.34 -14.22
N ALA A 135 -19.05 9.45 -14.80
CA ALA A 135 -20.46 9.77 -14.80
C ALA A 135 -21.28 8.67 -15.49
N ARG A 136 -20.81 8.18 -16.65
CA ARG A 136 -21.45 7.08 -17.37
C ARG A 136 -21.47 5.79 -16.54
N ALA A 137 -20.33 5.41 -15.96
CA ALA A 137 -20.27 4.21 -15.14
C ALA A 137 -21.19 4.31 -13.91
N ALA A 138 -21.27 5.48 -13.27
CA ALA A 138 -22.19 5.72 -12.17
C ALA A 138 -23.66 5.57 -12.60
N ALA A 139 -24.02 6.10 -13.76
CA ALA A 139 -25.37 5.98 -14.33
C ALA A 139 -25.74 4.51 -14.66
N GLU A 140 -24.81 3.74 -15.24
CA GLU A 140 -25.03 2.31 -15.59
C GLU A 140 -25.39 1.44 -14.38
N VAL A 141 -24.89 1.76 -13.17
CA VAL A 141 -25.18 1.02 -11.94
C VAL A 141 -26.10 1.78 -10.98
N GLY A 142 -26.57 2.97 -11.34
CA GLY A 142 -27.40 3.80 -10.47
C GLY A 142 -26.69 4.28 -9.22
N ALA A 143 -25.37 4.50 -9.28
CA ALA A 143 -24.58 4.93 -8.13
C ALA A 143 -24.91 6.35 -7.69
N ARG A 144 -25.05 6.56 -6.39
CA ARG A 144 -25.27 7.87 -5.74
C ARG A 144 -23.99 8.41 -5.10
N ALA A 145 -22.99 7.55 -4.94
CA ALA A 145 -21.71 7.91 -4.36
C ALA A 145 -20.53 7.25 -5.09
N LEU A 146 -19.41 7.96 -5.09
CA LEU A 146 -18.10 7.44 -5.47
C LEU A 146 -17.31 7.12 -4.23
N HIS A 147 -16.75 5.92 -4.13
CA HIS A 147 -15.71 5.60 -3.17
C HIS A 147 -14.37 5.55 -3.89
N VAL A 148 -13.52 6.54 -3.66
CA VAL A 148 -12.23 6.70 -4.33
C VAL A 148 -11.15 5.98 -3.53
N GLU A 149 -10.58 4.93 -4.10
CA GLU A 149 -9.60 4.04 -3.48
C GLU A 149 -8.16 4.43 -3.85
N GLY A 150 -7.72 5.59 -3.36
CA GLY A 150 -6.43 6.18 -3.69
C GLY A 150 -6.47 7.11 -4.90
N LEU A 151 -5.42 7.90 -5.08
CA LEU A 151 -5.42 9.02 -6.04
C LEU A 151 -4.35 8.93 -7.13
N SER A 152 -3.54 7.87 -7.18
CA SER A 152 -2.52 7.75 -8.22
C SER A 152 -3.16 7.86 -9.61
N SER A 153 -2.80 8.90 -10.38
CA SER A 153 -3.35 9.16 -11.72
C SER A 153 -4.87 9.42 -11.76
N ILE A 154 -5.48 9.86 -10.66
CA ILE A 154 -6.86 10.36 -10.62
C ILE A 154 -6.82 11.88 -10.54
N PRO A 155 -7.43 12.62 -11.51
CA PRO A 155 -7.39 14.07 -11.55
C PRO A 155 -8.25 14.68 -10.42
N LEU A 156 -7.64 15.47 -9.53
CA LEU A 156 -8.34 16.05 -8.39
C LEU A 156 -9.43 17.07 -8.82
N GLY A 157 -9.16 17.87 -9.85
CA GLY A 157 -10.12 18.82 -10.37
C GLY A 157 -11.35 18.15 -11.01
N SER A 158 -11.14 17.00 -11.66
CA SER A 158 -12.26 16.19 -12.17
C SER A 158 -13.11 15.58 -11.06
N LEU A 159 -12.48 15.13 -9.95
CA LEU A 159 -13.25 14.68 -8.77
C LEU A 159 -14.08 15.83 -8.18
N ALA A 160 -13.53 17.06 -8.13
CA ALA A 160 -14.27 18.22 -7.66
C ALA A 160 -15.46 18.56 -8.57
N GLU A 161 -15.34 18.36 -9.89
CA GLU A 161 -16.46 18.50 -10.83
C GLU A 161 -17.55 17.47 -10.57
N LEU A 162 -17.17 16.21 -10.41
CA LEU A 162 -18.09 15.12 -10.10
C LEU A 162 -18.81 15.32 -8.74
N GLN A 163 -18.14 15.86 -7.72
CA GLN A 163 -18.79 16.26 -6.46
C GLN A 163 -19.84 17.36 -6.71
N ARG A 164 -19.50 18.38 -7.50
CA ARG A 164 -20.42 19.47 -7.83
C ARG A 164 -21.64 19.02 -8.64
N SER A 165 -21.50 17.96 -9.44
CA SER A 165 -22.60 17.35 -10.18
C SER A 165 -23.55 16.50 -9.31
N GLY A 166 -23.29 16.40 -7.99
CA GLY A 166 -24.19 15.74 -7.03
C GLY A 166 -23.79 14.33 -6.62
N LEU A 167 -22.66 13.79 -7.10
CA LEU A 167 -22.14 12.52 -6.60
C LEU A 167 -21.49 12.70 -5.24
N ALA A 168 -22.04 12.10 -4.19
CA ALA A 168 -21.39 12.04 -2.88
C ALA A 168 -20.02 11.32 -3.01
N THR A 169 -19.02 11.75 -2.26
CA THR A 169 -17.70 11.11 -2.29
C THR A 169 -17.28 10.58 -0.94
N VAL A 170 -16.73 9.38 -0.95
CA VAL A 170 -15.98 8.77 0.15
C VAL A 170 -14.55 8.58 -0.33
N PHE A 171 -13.56 8.95 0.45
CA PHE A 171 -12.15 8.75 0.10
C PHE A 171 -11.49 7.76 1.04
N SER A 172 -10.86 6.71 0.49
CA SER A 172 -9.86 5.92 1.21
C SER A 172 -8.47 6.49 0.94
N VAL A 173 -7.88 7.10 1.97
CA VAL A 173 -6.56 7.73 1.90
C VAL A 173 -5.51 6.70 2.29
N HIS A 174 -4.68 6.31 1.33
CA HIS A 174 -3.66 5.27 1.56
C HIS A 174 -2.24 5.80 1.71
N ASP A 175 -2.02 7.06 1.34
CA ASP A 175 -0.74 7.73 1.28
C ASP A 175 -0.91 9.26 1.25
N PHE A 176 0.14 9.99 0.88
CA PHE A 176 0.10 11.45 0.80
C PHE A 176 -0.30 12.00 -0.58
N SER A 177 -1.02 11.23 -1.40
CA SER A 177 -1.43 11.64 -2.75
C SER A 177 -2.33 12.88 -2.78
N PHE A 178 -3.09 13.17 -1.73
CA PHE A 178 -3.80 14.46 -1.61
C PHE A 178 -2.84 15.64 -1.48
N PHE A 179 -1.73 15.46 -0.78
CA PHE A 179 -0.76 16.52 -0.54
C PHE A 179 0.24 16.71 -1.68
N CYS A 180 0.68 15.61 -2.32
CA CYS A 180 1.71 15.66 -3.37
C CYS A 180 1.51 14.55 -4.42
N PRO A 181 1.75 14.79 -5.74
CA PRO A 181 1.78 13.73 -6.75
C PRO A 181 2.79 12.61 -6.47
N ARG A 182 3.80 12.88 -5.62
CA ARG A 182 4.72 11.87 -5.09
C ARG A 182 4.17 11.32 -3.76
N PRO A 183 3.45 10.19 -3.77
CA PRO A 183 2.70 9.72 -2.61
C PRO A 183 3.56 9.38 -1.39
N HIS A 184 4.84 9.07 -1.61
CA HIS A 184 5.78 8.74 -0.54
C HIS A 184 6.58 9.96 -0.04
N LEU A 185 6.33 11.16 -0.58
CA LEU A 185 7.03 12.40 -0.23
C LEU A 185 8.56 12.30 -0.34
N LEU A 186 9.03 11.48 -1.29
CA LEU A 186 10.45 11.30 -1.56
C LEU A 186 10.94 12.40 -2.50
N GLU A 187 11.71 13.33 -1.98
CA GLU A 187 12.27 14.46 -2.75
C GLU A 187 13.29 13.98 -3.78
N ARG A 188 13.10 14.43 -5.03
CA ARG A 188 14.05 14.17 -6.13
C ARG A 188 14.95 15.38 -6.37
N PRO A 189 16.20 15.19 -6.82
CA PRO A 189 16.89 13.90 -7.03
C PRO A 189 17.52 13.31 -5.76
N ARG A 190 17.44 13.98 -4.61
CA ARG A 190 18.16 13.62 -3.38
C ARG A 190 17.69 12.34 -2.69
N LEU A 191 16.55 11.78 -3.10
CA LEU A 191 15.94 10.56 -2.56
C LEU A 191 15.81 10.56 -1.03
N ARG A 192 15.40 11.69 -0.46
CA ARG A 192 15.17 11.86 0.97
C ARG A 192 13.71 12.26 1.24
N PHE A 193 13.25 12.08 2.45
CA PHE A 193 11.95 12.59 2.88
C PHE A 193 11.90 14.11 2.78
N CYS A 194 10.87 14.69 2.16
CA CYS A 194 10.75 16.12 1.94
C CYS A 194 10.23 16.90 3.13
N ASP A 195 9.85 16.19 4.20
CA ASP A 195 9.29 16.74 5.43
C ASP A 195 8.10 17.67 5.18
N TYR A 196 7.16 17.17 4.36
CA TYR A 196 5.92 17.88 4.01
C TYR A 196 6.15 19.31 3.49
N SER A 197 7.21 19.53 2.74
CA SER A 197 7.59 20.85 2.24
C SER A 197 6.44 21.58 1.54
N ARG A 198 6.28 22.87 1.86
CA ARG A 198 5.39 23.82 1.21
C ARG A 198 6.13 24.86 0.39
N ASP A 199 7.45 24.77 0.32
CA ASP A 199 8.28 25.64 -0.50
C ASP A 199 7.98 25.41 -1.98
N ARG A 200 7.49 26.43 -2.67
CA ARG A 200 7.05 26.35 -4.08
C ARG A 200 8.18 25.93 -5.01
N GLU A 201 9.34 26.61 -4.87
CA GLU A 201 10.47 26.36 -5.75
C GLU A 201 11.08 24.98 -5.52
N ARG A 202 11.22 24.57 -4.26
CA ARG A 202 11.68 23.23 -3.89
C ARG A 202 10.74 22.16 -4.44
N CYS A 203 9.43 22.35 -4.31
CA CYS A 203 8.43 21.44 -4.84
C CYS A 203 8.45 21.40 -6.38
N ALA A 204 8.53 22.55 -7.05
CA ALA A 204 8.61 22.61 -8.51
C ALA A 204 9.87 21.91 -9.04
N ARG A 205 11.06 22.18 -8.46
CA ARG A 205 12.31 21.49 -8.82
C ARG A 205 12.23 19.98 -8.60
N CYS A 206 11.58 19.55 -7.51
CA CYS A 206 11.39 18.13 -7.22
C CYS A 206 10.47 17.46 -8.25
N LEU A 207 9.34 18.07 -8.59
CA LEU A 207 8.38 17.50 -9.55
C LEU A 207 8.92 17.53 -10.99
N ALA A 208 9.67 18.59 -11.36
CA ALA A 208 10.27 18.73 -12.70
C ALA A 208 11.23 17.59 -13.07
N GLN A 209 11.68 16.78 -12.11
CA GLN A 209 12.49 15.59 -12.40
C GLN A 209 11.71 14.51 -13.18
N ASP A 210 10.37 14.50 -13.09
CA ASP A 210 9.55 13.49 -13.75
C ASP A 210 8.39 14.13 -14.56
N TRP A 211 7.94 15.35 -14.19
CA TRP A 211 6.83 16.05 -14.82
C TRP A 211 7.11 17.55 -14.96
N PRO A 212 6.93 18.13 -16.13
CA PRO A 212 6.97 19.59 -16.28
C PRO A 212 5.74 20.20 -15.59
N VAL A 213 5.97 20.98 -14.53
CA VAL A 213 4.91 21.68 -13.80
C VAL A 213 5.33 23.11 -13.49
N GLU A 214 4.36 24.03 -13.52
CA GLU A 214 4.54 25.40 -13.11
C GLU A 214 4.79 25.53 -11.58
N PRO A 215 5.51 26.53 -11.08
CA PRO A 215 5.79 26.70 -9.66
C PRO A 215 4.53 26.76 -8.77
N ARG A 216 3.40 27.28 -9.30
CA ARG A 216 2.12 27.37 -8.58
C ARG A 216 1.31 26.07 -8.54
N PHE A 217 1.70 25.09 -9.33
CA PHE A 217 0.95 23.83 -9.48
C PHE A 217 0.62 23.16 -8.13
N GLN A 218 1.60 23.11 -7.22
CA GLN A 218 1.38 22.45 -5.92
C GLN A 218 0.41 23.21 -5.02
N ASP A 219 0.36 24.52 -5.08
CA ASP A 219 -0.57 25.31 -4.30
C ASP A 219 -2.00 25.12 -4.82
N GLU A 220 -2.19 25.22 -6.14
CA GLU A 220 -3.47 24.96 -6.81
C GLU A 220 -3.97 23.54 -6.50
N ARG A 221 -3.10 22.55 -6.65
CA ARG A 221 -3.42 21.16 -6.38
C ARG A 221 -3.86 20.93 -4.94
N ARG A 222 -3.16 21.54 -3.97
CA ARG A 222 -3.49 21.43 -2.54
C ARG A 222 -4.78 22.13 -2.18
N GLU A 223 -5.09 23.25 -2.84
CA GLU A 223 -6.36 23.94 -2.64
C GLU A 223 -7.55 23.10 -3.16
N ILE A 224 -7.41 22.49 -4.33
CA ILE A 224 -8.41 21.54 -4.84
C ILE A 224 -8.56 20.36 -3.88
N ALA A 225 -7.44 19.78 -3.39
CA ALA A 225 -7.45 18.67 -2.44
C ALA A 225 -8.17 19.04 -1.13
N ARG A 226 -7.92 20.25 -0.60
CA ARG A 226 -8.59 20.76 0.59
C ARG A 226 -10.11 20.86 0.38
N GLY A 227 -10.53 21.41 -0.77
CA GLY A 227 -11.96 21.50 -1.13
C GLY A 227 -12.63 20.13 -1.24
N LEU A 228 -11.96 19.17 -1.89
CA LEU A 228 -12.43 17.79 -2.01
C LEU A 228 -12.62 17.12 -0.65
N LEU A 229 -11.62 17.20 0.22
CA LEU A 229 -11.67 16.60 1.56
C LEU A 229 -12.73 17.25 2.45
N ALA A 230 -12.91 18.58 2.34
CA ALA A 230 -13.93 19.31 3.09
C ALA A 230 -15.35 18.97 2.66
N ALA A 231 -15.58 18.73 1.36
CA ALA A 231 -16.88 18.39 0.79
C ALA A 231 -17.20 16.88 0.85
N ALA A 232 -16.23 16.04 1.21
CA ALA A 232 -16.42 14.58 1.27
C ALA A 232 -17.49 14.19 2.30
N ALA A 233 -18.30 13.18 1.97
CA ALA A 233 -19.23 12.57 2.92
C ALA A 233 -18.48 11.86 4.05
N ALA A 234 -17.36 11.21 3.73
CA ALA A 234 -16.41 10.66 4.69
C ALA A 234 -15.00 10.53 4.08
N VAL A 235 -13.99 10.59 4.94
CA VAL A 235 -12.60 10.30 4.60
C VAL A 235 -12.07 9.22 5.52
N VAL A 236 -11.59 8.12 4.96
CA VAL A 236 -11.14 6.94 5.68
C VAL A 236 -9.63 6.83 5.62
N TYR A 237 -9.00 6.66 6.75
CA TYR A 237 -7.55 6.51 6.91
C TYR A 237 -7.21 5.15 7.50
N PRO A 238 -6.06 4.56 7.13
CA PRO A 238 -5.62 3.27 7.67
C PRO A 238 -5.00 3.36 9.06
N SER A 239 -4.70 4.58 9.56
CA SER A 239 -4.08 4.83 10.87
C SER A 239 -4.45 6.20 11.41
N GLU A 240 -4.33 6.39 12.71
CA GLU A 240 -4.49 7.69 13.35
C GLU A 240 -3.39 8.65 12.89
N PHE A 241 -2.15 8.16 12.76
CA PHE A 241 -1.04 8.95 12.24
C PHE A 241 -1.39 9.62 10.89
N LEU A 242 -1.92 8.86 9.93
CA LEU A 242 -2.21 9.41 8.61
C LEU A 242 -3.39 10.39 8.66
N ARG A 243 -4.43 10.09 9.47
CA ARG A 243 -5.55 11.00 9.72
C ARG A 243 -5.05 12.33 10.31
N ASP A 244 -4.32 12.26 11.40
CA ASP A 244 -3.88 13.45 12.15
C ASP A 244 -2.94 14.30 11.30
N ARG A 245 -2.05 13.64 10.53
CA ARG A 245 -1.18 14.33 9.59
C ARG A 245 -1.97 15.02 8.47
N HIS A 246 -3.06 14.44 7.97
CA HIS A 246 -3.92 15.11 6.99
C HIS A 246 -4.67 16.30 7.60
N LEU A 247 -5.15 16.18 8.83
CA LEU A 247 -5.78 17.31 9.54
C LEU A 247 -4.82 18.49 9.73
N GLU A 248 -3.54 18.22 10.01
CA GLU A 248 -2.49 19.26 10.08
C GLU A 248 -2.16 19.85 8.69
N LEU A 249 -2.09 19.00 7.66
CA LEU A 249 -1.77 19.43 6.29
C LEU A 249 -2.92 20.22 5.64
N PHE A 250 -4.15 19.93 6.01
CA PHE A 250 -5.37 20.53 5.49
C PHE A 250 -6.23 21.05 6.64
N PRO A 251 -5.88 22.19 7.26
CA PRO A 251 -6.62 22.74 8.39
C PRO A 251 -8.06 23.10 8.00
N GLY A 252 -8.98 22.98 8.97
CA GLY A 252 -10.39 23.28 8.80
C GLY A 252 -11.26 22.13 8.28
N LEU A 253 -10.69 20.92 8.15
CA LEU A 253 -11.49 19.73 7.88
C LEU A 253 -12.33 19.35 9.11
N ASP A 254 -13.57 18.92 8.86
CA ASP A 254 -14.47 18.42 9.91
C ASP A 254 -13.97 17.07 10.47
N PRO A 255 -13.53 17.02 11.76
CA PRO A 255 -13.08 15.76 12.36
C PRO A 255 -14.17 14.68 12.40
N GLY A 256 -15.45 15.07 12.43
CA GLY A 256 -16.58 14.17 12.45
C GLY A 256 -16.74 13.35 11.17
N ARG A 257 -16.12 13.76 10.05
CA ARG A 257 -16.10 13.03 8.78
C ARG A 257 -14.83 12.22 8.56
N GLN A 258 -13.84 12.33 9.47
CA GLN A 258 -12.56 11.62 9.38
C GLN A 258 -12.64 10.31 10.16
N ARG A 259 -12.54 9.19 9.48
CA ARG A 259 -12.66 7.85 10.06
C ARG A 259 -11.33 7.10 9.99
N VAL A 260 -11.03 6.31 10.99
CA VAL A 260 -9.90 5.35 10.93
C VAL A 260 -10.49 3.95 10.80
N ILE A 261 -10.15 3.27 9.70
CA ILE A 261 -10.47 1.86 9.48
C ILE A 261 -9.16 1.16 9.15
N GLU A 262 -8.63 0.43 10.11
CA GLU A 262 -7.34 -0.26 9.96
C GLU A 262 -7.45 -1.42 8.95
N PRO A 263 -6.49 -1.53 8.01
CA PRO A 263 -6.41 -2.66 7.10
C PRO A 263 -6.15 -3.97 7.83
N ALA A 264 -6.86 -5.00 7.42
CA ALA A 264 -6.71 -6.33 7.99
C ALA A 264 -5.71 -7.19 7.22
N VAL A 265 -5.10 -8.15 7.86
CA VAL A 265 -4.27 -9.17 7.22
C VAL A 265 -4.92 -10.53 7.44
N ALA A 266 -5.05 -11.32 6.37
CA ALA A 266 -5.40 -12.72 6.48
C ALA A 266 -4.22 -13.45 7.15
N ALA A 267 -4.15 -13.37 8.47
CA ALA A 267 -3.13 -14.06 9.23
C ALA A 267 -3.49 -15.53 9.37
N ALA A 268 -2.55 -16.41 9.09
CA ALA A 268 -2.67 -17.80 9.51
C ALA A 268 -2.78 -17.83 11.04
N ARG A 269 -3.97 -18.16 11.56
CA ARG A 269 -4.20 -18.28 13.01
C ARG A 269 -3.45 -19.49 13.54
N GLY A 270 -2.65 -19.29 14.57
CA GLY A 270 -2.06 -20.38 15.34
C GLY A 270 -0.55 -20.57 15.13
N GLY A 271 0.17 -20.44 16.20
CA GLY A 271 1.60 -20.69 16.38
C GLY A 271 2.10 -19.83 17.54
N ALA A 272 2.57 -20.47 18.60
CA ALA A 272 3.22 -19.74 19.69
C ALA A 272 4.39 -18.93 19.14
N ALA A 273 4.47 -17.65 19.54
CA ALA A 273 5.62 -16.81 19.20
C ALA A 273 6.90 -17.50 19.72
N ARG A 274 7.85 -17.72 18.81
CA ARG A 274 9.17 -18.19 19.22
C ARG A 274 9.87 -17.05 19.98
N ARG A 275 10.38 -17.34 21.17
CA ARG A 275 11.15 -16.38 21.96
C ARG A 275 12.58 -16.90 22.09
N PRO A 276 13.47 -16.63 21.12
CA PRO A 276 14.86 -17.06 21.24
C PRO A 276 15.55 -16.29 22.34
N ALA A 277 16.47 -16.96 23.07
CA ALA A 277 17.31 -16.32 24.10
C ALA A 277 18.27 -15.28 23.49
N ALA A 278 18.64 -15.44 22.22
CA ALA A 278 19.47 -14.53 21.47
C ALA A 278 18.99 -14.47 20.00
N VAL A 279 19.15 -13.31 19.35
CA VAL A 279 18.82 -13.11 17.93
C VAL A 279 19.92 -13.73 17.07
N ARG A 280 19.55 -14.66 16.20
CA ARG A 280 20.43 -15.33 15.23
C ARG A 280 20.09 -15.04 13.80
N HIS A 281 18.83 -14.69 13.52
CA HIS A 281 18.33 -14.45 12.19
C HIS A 281 17.57 -13.11 12.09
N VAL A 282 18.15 -12.15 11.41
CA VAL A 282 17.59 -10.82 11.17
C VAL A 282 17.07 -10.72 9.75
N ALA A 283 15.88 -10.18 9.56
CA ALA A 283 15.27 -10.02 8.24
C ALA A 283 14.88 -8.58 7.94
N TYR A 284 15.34 -8.05 6.81
CA TYR A 284 14.73 -6.88 6.18
C TYR A 284 13.39 -7.26 5.53
N ILE A 285 12.35 -6.51 5.82
CA ILE A 285 11.00 -6.74 5.27
C ILE A 285 10.52 -5.49 4.54
N GLY A 286 10.26 -5.64 3.25
CA GLY A 286 9.73 -4.54 2.41
C GLY A 286 10.22 -4.61 0.98
N GLN A 287 9.67 -3.76 0.12
CA GLN A 287 10.23 -3.60 -1.22
C GLN A 287 11.69 -3.16 -1.11
N VAL A 288 12.57 -3.79 -1.90
CA VAL A 288 14.00 -3.43 -1.96
C VAL A 288 14.12 -2.15 -2.80
N GLN A 289 13.87 -1.02 -2.13
CA GLN A 289 13.86 0.32 -2.69
C GLN A 289 14.55 1.30 -1.73
N PRO A 290 15.15 2.42 -2.22
CA PRO A 290 15.82 3.39 -1.36
C PRO A 290 14.91 3.93 -0.24
N HIS A 291 13.65 4.30 -0.57
CA HIS A 291 12.71 4.86 0.41
C HIS A 291 12.25 3.84 1.47
N LYS A 292 12.37 2.56 1.21
CA LYS A 292 12.09 1.48 2.19
C LYS A 292 13.32 1.10 3.02
N GLY A 293 14.44 1.84 2.85
CA GLY A 293 15.65 1.65 3.65
C GLY A 293 16.54 0.48 3.25
N ALA A 294 16.47 0.02 2.00
CA ALA A 294 17.33 -1.07 1.51
C ALA A 294 18.82 -0.74 1.63
N LEU A 295 19.21 0.54 1.42
CA LEU A 295 20.59 1.01 1.61
C LEU A 295 21.02 1.00 3.07
N ILE A 296 20.10 1.33 3.98
CA ILE A 296 20.35 1.27 5.43
C ILE A 296 20.55 -0.19 5.87
N PHE A 297 19.72 -1.10 5.35
CA PHE A 297 19.91 -2.53 5.63
C PHE A 297 21.28 -3.04 5.15
N GLU A 298 21.69 -2.66 3.95
CA GLU A 298 23.03 -2.97 3.43
C GLU A 298 24.13 -2.49 4.38
N GLU A 299 24.01 -1.27 4.88
CA GLU A 299 24.98 -0.66 5.79
C GLU A 299 24.95 -1.36 7.17
N VAL A 300 23.77 -1.69 7.70
CA VAL A 300 23.66 -2.48 8.96
C VAL A 300 24.41 -3.82 8.84
N VAL A 301 24.25 -4.52 7.70
CA VAL A 301 24.95 -5.79 7.48
C VAL A 301 26.48 -5.59 7.44
N ARG A 302 26.98 -4.50 6.80
CA ARG A 302 28.40 -4.18 6.74
C ARG A 302 29.01 -3.83 8.09
N GLN A 303 28.23 -3.17 8.96
CA GLN A 303 28.65 -2.84 10.33
C GLN A 303 28.65 -4.03 11.29
N LEU A 304 28.12 -5.17 10.87
CA LEU A 304 28.04 -6.41 11.65
C LEU A 304 28.82 -7.54 10.94
N PRO A 305 30.17 -7.43 10.84
CA PRO A 305 30.96 -8.42 10.11
C PRO A 305 30.97 -9.78 10.82
N PRO A 306 31.30 -10.89 10.11
CA PRO A 306 31.33 -12.24 10.67
C PRO A 306 32.16 -12.38 11.94
N GLU A 307 33.27 -11.66 12.02
CA GLU A 307 34.21 -11.68 13.13
C GLU A 307 33.57 -11.17 14.44
N SER A 308 32.68 -10.20 14.32
CA SER A 308 31.99 -9.59 15.49
C SER A 308 30.72 -10.34 15.88
N CYS A 309 30.05 -10.96 14.92
CA CYS A 309 28.77 -11.64 15.10
C CYS A 309 28.70 -12.93 14.26
N PRO A 310 29.47 -13.99 14.59
CA PRO A 310 29.65 -15.16 13.72
C PRO A 310 28.37 -15.93 13.44
N ASP A 311 27.47 -16.03 14.43
CA ASP A 311 26.23 -16.79 14.30
C ASP A 311 25.06 -16.01 13.66
N LEU A 312 25.26 -14.71 13.38
CA LEU A 312 24.22 -13.86 12.84
C LEU A 312 24.06 -14.07 11.34
N ARG A 313 22.85 -14.34 10.89
CA ARG A 313 22.47 -14.44 9.48
C ARG A 313 21.40 -13.43 9.13
N PHE A 314 21.35 -13.07 7.86
CA PHE A 314 20.44 -12.06 7.37
C PHE A 314 19.57 -12.59 6.23
N SER A 315 18.36 -12.06 6.13
CA SER A 315 17.46 -12.28 5.00
C SER A 315 16.86 -10.97 4.50
N ALA A 316 16.53 -10.91 3.22
CA ALA A 316 15.74 -9.84 2.64
C ALA A 316 14.49 -10.40 1.98
N PHE A 317 13.31 -10.02 2.45
CA PHE A 317 12.02 -10.36 1.88
C PHE A 317 11.42 -9.15 1.19
N GLY A 318 11.29 -9.23 -0.11
CA GLY A 318 10.74 -8.20 -1.00
C GLY A 318 11.39 -8.24 -2.37
N GLY A 319 10.60 -7.98 -3.39
CA GLY A 319 11.09 -7.64 -4.72
C GLY A 319 11.40 -6.15 -4.79
N GLY A 320 11.97 -5.67 -5.91
CA GLY A 320 12.22 -4.26 -6.06
C GLY A 320 13.29 -3.92 -7.09
N ASP A 321 14.16 -2.98 -6.77
CA ASP A 321 15.24 -2.53 -7.63
C ASP A 321 16.24 -3.66 -7.87
N ALA A 322 16.52 -3.94 -9.15
CA ALA A 322 17.36 -5.08 -9.55
C ALA A 322 18.82 -4.91 -9.13
N GLU A 323 19.33 -3.67 -9.13
CA GLU A 323 20.71 -3.39 -8.73
C GLU A 323 20.87 -3.55 -7.21
N LEU A 324 19.93 -3.00 -6.43
CA LEU A 324 19.93 -3.18 -4.98
C LEU A 324 19.79 -4.65 -4.57
N LEU A 325 18.90 -5.40 -5.24
CA LEU A 325 18.79 -6.85 -5.04
C LEU A 325 20.08 -7.58 -5.34
N HIS A 326 20.78 -7.20 -6.41
CA HIS A 326 22.09 -7.76 -6.76
C HIS A 326 23.14 -7.42 -5.70
N ARG A 327 23.21 -6.16 -5.24
CA ARG A 327 24.13 -5.73 -4.18
C ARG A 327 23.90 -6.52 -2.90
N LEU A 328 22.64 -6.66 -2.44
CA LEU A 328 22.30 -7.43 -1.25
C LEU A 328 22.73 -8.89 -1.32
N ARG A 329 22.63 -9.53 -2.49
CA ARG A 329 23.08 -10.92 -2.69
C ARG A 329 24.58 -11.13 -2.58
N ARG A 330 25.37 -10.08 -2.82
CA ARG A 330 26.83 -10.14 -2.70
C ARG A 330 27.33 -9.95 -1.27
N LEU A 331 26.43 -9.54 -0.36
CA LEU A 331 26.79 -9.41 1.04
C LEU A 331 26.94 -10.79 1.71
N PRO A 332 27.94 -10.97 2.55
CA PRO A 332 28.11 -12.23 3.31
C PRO A 332 26.89 -12.47 4.21
N ARG A 333 26.48 -13.73 4.34
CA ARG A 333 25.39 -14.17 5.22
C ARG A 333 24.01 -13.57 4.89
N VAL A 334 23.82 -12.92 3.75
CA VAL A 334 22.53 -12.38 3.30
C VAL A 334 21.87 -13.32 2.29
N ARG A 335 20.64 -13.74 2.60
CA ARG A 335 19.80 -14.48 1.67
C ARG A 335 18.67 -13.59 1.17
N VAL A 336 18.59 -13.35 -0.13
CA VAL A 336 17.50 -12.62 -0.76
C VAL A 336 16.41 -13.59 -1.20
N HIS A 337 15.20 -13.42 -0.65
CA HIS A 337 14.02 -14.25 -0.96
C HIS A 337 13.17 -13.68 -2.10
N GLY A 338 13.35 -12.41 -2.45
CA GLY A 338 12.62 -11.74 -3.52
C GLY A 338 11.15 -11.48 -3.17
N TYR A 339 10.34 -11.28 -4.21
CA TYR A 339 8.91 -10.99 -4.09
C TYR A 339 8.15 -12.05 -3.28
N TYR A 340 7.22 -11.60 -2.48
CA TYR A 340 6.23 -12.43 -1.79
C TYR A 340 4.84 -11.77 -1.91
N ARG A 341 3.81 -12.60 -1.91
CA ARG A 341 2.43 -12.14 -1.91
C ARG A 341 2.02 -11.74 -0.50
N SER A 342 1.25 -10.66 -0.35
CA SER A 342 0.63 -10.27 0.92
C SER A 342 -0.14 -11.45 1.54
N GLY A 343 -0.02 -11.63 2.84
CA GLY A 343 -0.56 -12.77 3.59
C GLY A 343 0.34 -14.02 3.60
N SER A 344 1.33 -14.13 2.70
CA SER A 344 2.26 -15.29 2.69
C SER A 344 3.50 -15.08 3.56
N LEU A 345 3.76 -13.85 4.01
CA LEU A 345 4.97 -13.51 4.76
C LEU A 345 4.98 -14.19 6.13
N VAL A 346 3.84 -14.29 6.80
CA VAL A 346 3.70 -14.94 8.11
C VAL A 346 4.31 -16.35 8.09
N ASP A 347 3.88 -17.17 7.14
CA ASP A 347 4.39 -18.55 7.00
C ASP A 347 5.86 -18.60 6.59
N ARG A 348 6.31 -17.63 5.79
CA ARG A 348 7.73 -17.53 5.40
C ARG A 348 8.61 -17.19 6.57
N LEU A 349 8.25 -16.20 7.38
CA LEU A 349 9.00 -15.81 8.57
C LEU A 349 9.12 -16.98 9.58
N ARG A 350 8.01 -17.72 9.78
CA ARG A 350 8.00 -18.90 10.63
C ARG A 350 8.88 -20.03 10.09
N ARG A 351 8.74 -20.39 8.80
CA ARG A 351 9.53 -21.45 8.16
C ARG A 351 11.02 -21.14 8.12
N THR A 352 11.39 -19.91 7.90
CA THR A 352 12.79 -19.47 7.87
C THR A 352 13.34 -19.16 9.24
N GLN A 353 12.49 -19.24 10.29
CA GLN A 353 12.88 -18.98 11.68
C GLN A 353 13.54 -17.61 11.86
N VAL A 354 12.86 -16.55 11.38
CA VAL A 354 13.30 -15.17 11.61
C VAL A 354 13.08 -14.83 13.07
N ASP A 355 14.11 -14.28 13.73
CA ASP A 355 14.06 -13.89 15.13
C ASP A 355 13.75 -12.39 15.31
N LEU A 356 14.13 -11.56 14.33
CA LEU A 356 13.98 -10.11 14.34
C LEU A 356 13.76 -9.58 12.93
N ALA A 357 12.80 -8.69 12.77
CA ALA A 357 12.56 -7.98 11.51
C ALA A 357 13.03 -6.52 11.57
N LEU A 358 13.51 -6.00 10.44
CA LEU A 358 13.88 -4.61 10.26
C LEU A 358 12.91 -3.95 9.26
N LEU A 359 12.20 -2.91 9.72
CA LEU A 359 11.30 -2.08 8.92
C LEU A 359 11.89 -0.67 8.82
N LEU A 360 12.72 -0.43 7.80
CA LEU A 360 13.66 0.69 7.70
C LEU A 360 13.20 1.80 6.75
N SER A 361 11.88 1.99 6.56
CA SER A 361 11.38 3.06 5.70
C SER A 361 11.91 4.43 6.15
N ILE A 362 12.56 5.17 5.24
CA ILE A 362 13.06 6.53 5.51
C ILE A 362 11.99 7.60 5.36
N VAL A 363 10.78 7.19 4.97
CA VAL A 363 9.60 8.04 4.88
C VAL A 363 8.53 7.50 5.81
N PRO A 364 7.68 8.36 6.41
CA PRO A 364 6.62 7.90 7.29
C PRO A 364 5.63 6.98 6.54
N GLU A 365 5.50 5.75 7.00
CA GLU A 365 4.53 4.80 6.44
C GLU A 365 3.11 5.17 6.87
N SER A 366 2.16 4.99 5.97
CA SER A 366 0.74 5.24 6.24
C SER A 366 0.09 4.16 7.12
N TYR A 367 0.60 2.91 7.09
CA TYR A 367 0.12 1.80 7.93
C TYR A 367 1.15 0.69 8.14
N SER A 368 1.70 0.15 7.06
CA SER A 368 2.61 -1.00 7.01
C SER A 368 1.95 -2.37 7.28
N LEU A 369 1.49 -3.03 6.22
CA LEU A 369 1.05 -4.43 6.29
C LEU A 369 2.19 -5.39 6.69
N ALA A 370 3.43 -5.05 6.32
CA ALA A 370 4.62 -5.80 6.72
C ALA A 370 4.76 -5.86 8.25
N LEU A 371 4.45 -4.76 8.97
CA LEU A 371 4.38 -4.77 10.43
C LEU A 371 3.29 -5.74 10.92
N SER A 372 2.07 -5.66 10.34
CA SER A 372 0.98 -6.57 10.71
C SER A 372 1.37 -8.04 10.52
N GLU A 373 2.04 -8.38 9.42
CA GLU A 373 2.49 -9.74 9.13
C GLU A 373 3.63 -10.18 10.07
N CYS A 374 4.55 -9.30 10.45
CA CYS A 374 5.57 -9.58 11.47
C CYS A 374 4.94 -9.86 12.84
N LEU A 375 4.01 -9.00 13.27
CA LEU A 375 3.29 -9.18 14.53
C LEU A 375 2.48 -10.48 14.54
N ALA A 376 1.77 -10.79 13.45
CA ALA A 376 1.03 -12.05 13.30
C ALA A 376 1.95 -13.29 13.28
N ALA A 377 3.20 -13.15 12.81
CA ALA A 377 4.19 -14.20 12.87
C ALA A 377 4.81 -14.37 14.25
N GLY A 378 4.61 -13.41 15.17
CA GLY A 378 5.29 -13.35 16.46
C GLY A 378 6.75 -12.91 16.34
N VAL A 379 7.11 -12.19 15.29
CA VAL A 379 8.47 -11.69 15.03
C VAL A 379 8.54 -10.23 15.45
N PRO A 380 9.38 -9.88 16.44
CA PRO A 380 9.60 -8.51 16.88
C PRO A 380 10.29 -7.70 15.78
N VAL A 381 10.12 -6.37 15.84
CA VAL A 381 10.69 -5.47 14.84
C VAL A 381 11.61 -4.41 15.45
N ILE A 382 12.61 -3.95 14.68
CA ILE A 382 13.25 -2.65 14.88
C ILE A 382 12.79 -1.77 13.72
N ALA A 383 12.31 -0.57 14.04
CA ALA A 383 11.82 0.38 13.05
C ALA A 383 12.25 1.81 13.40
N PHE A 384 12.17 2.71 12.41
CA PHE A 384 12.35 4.14 12.70
C PHE A 384 11.15 4.73 13.42
N ASP A 385 11.44 5.70 14.30
CA ASP A 385 10.45 6.39 15.14
C ASP A 385 9.71 7.48 14.38
N HIS A 386 8.96 7.07 13.37
CA HIS A 386 8.04 7.93 12.63
C HIS A 386 6.90 7.15 11.96
N GLY A 387 5.84 7.86 11.59
CA GLY A 387 4.73 7.28 10.83
C GLY A 387 3.89 6.27 11.62
N ALA A 388 3.02 5.59 10.92
CA ALA A 388 2.11 4.62 11.52
C ALA A 388 2.80 3.39 12.10
N ILE A 389 4.02 3.05 11.67
CA ILE A 389 4.79 1.96 12.28
C ILE A 389 5.09 2.31 13.74
N ALA A 390 5.60 3.52 13.99
CA ALA A 390 5.92 3.98 15.33
C ALA A 390 4.66 4.10 16.21
N GLU A 391 3.58 4.67 15.68
CA GLU A 391 2.28 4.74 16.35
C GLU A 391 1.82 3.35 16.83
N ARG A 392 1.82 2.37 15.91
CA ARG A 392 1.33 1.02 16.18
C ARG A 392 2.22 0.25 17.15
N ILE A 393 3.54 0.42 17.07
CA ILE A 393 4.49 -0.18 18.05
C ILE A 393 4.28 0.43 19.44
N ARG A 394 4.06 1.74 19.56
CA ARG A 394 3.76 2.37 20.86
C ARG A 394 2.43 1.88 21.45
N ARG A 395 1.42 1.68 20.60
CA ARG A 395 0.08 1.22 21.04
C ARG A 395 0.06 -0.25 21.42
N HIS A 396 0.73 -1.11 20.67
CA HIS A 396 0.58 -2.56 20.74
C HIS A 396 1.84 -3.32 21.19
N GLY A 397 2.96 -2.63 21.31
CA GLY A 397 4.26 -3.28 21.50
C GLY A 397 4.79 -3.96 20.23
N GLY A 398 5.63 -4.97 20.41
CA GLY A 398 6.14 -5.79 19.31
C GLY A 398 7.40 -5.24 18.64
N GLY A 399 8.02 -4.15 19.15
CA GLY A 399 9.22 -3.63 18.52
C GLY A 399 9.98 -2.58 19.33
N LEU A 400 11.13 -2.20 18.78
CA LEU A 400 11.99 -1.11 19.24
C LEU A 400 11.99 0.00 18.20
N LEU A 401 11.95 1.24 18.66
CA LEU A 401 11.98 2.43 17.81
C LEU A 401 13.35 3.12 17.90
N VAL A 402 13.86 3.54 16.76
CA VAL A 402 15.15 4.24 16.60
C VAL A 402 14.90 5.55 15.90
N ALA A 403 15.54 6.62 16.34
CA ALA A 403 15.44 7.91 15.65
C ALA A 403 15.89 7.78 14.18
N PRO A 404 15.13 8.31 13.20
CA PRO A 404 15.46 8.17 11.78
C PRO A 404 16.85 8.65 11.43
N GLU A 405 17.32 9.70 12.10
CA GLU A 405 18.63 10.33 11.89
C GLU A 405 19.80 9.44 12.29
N ALA A 406 19.55 8.48 13.20
CA ALA A 406 20.56 7.53 13.64
C ALA A 406 20.93 6.48 12.57
N GLY A 407 20.04 6.29 11.58
CA GLY A 407 20.31 5.41 10.43
C GLY A 407 20.80 4.01 10.83
N ALA A 408 21.77 3.50 10.06
CA ALA A 408 22.40 2.20 10.36
C ALA A 408 23.18 2.20 11.68
N GLY A 409 23.80 3.35 12.04
CA GLY A 409 24.57 3.51 13.28
C GLY A 409 23.73 3.34 14.56
N GLY A 410 22.42 3.61 14.51
CA GLY A 410 21.53 3.35 15.64
C GLY A 410 21.00 1.91 15.67
N ILE A 411 20.91 1.26 14.52
CA ILE A 411 20.31 -0.08 14.39
C ILE A 411 21.34 -1.20 14.63
N ALA A 412 22.53 -1.09 14.03
CA ALA A 412 23.55 -2.15 14.12
C ALA A 412 23.98 -2.47 15.57
N PRO A 413 24.22 -1.48 16.47
CA PRO A 413 24.53 -1.76 17.86
C PRO A 413 23.40 -2.49 18.62
N LEU A 414 22.13 -2.17 18.33
CA LEU A 414 20.98 -2.86 18.92
C LEU A 414 20.93 -4.32 18.46
N VAL A 415 21.11 -4.57 17.17
CA VAL A 415 21.18 -5.93 16.61
C VAL A 415 22.32 -6.71 17.24
N ALA A 416 23.52 -6.11 17.39
CA ALA A 416 24.67 -6.74 18.03
C ALA A 416 24.40 -7.07 19.52
N ALA A 417 23.76 -6.17 20.25
CA ALA A 417 23.41 -6.38 21.66
C ALA A 417 22.40 -7.51 21.84
N LEU A 418 21.38 -7.59 20.96
CA LEU A 418 20.39 -8.66 20.93
C LEU A 418 21.01 -10.01 20.51
N ALA A 419 21.93 -10.00 19.56
CA ALA A 419 22.65 -11.20 19.13
C ALA A 419 23.58 -11.75 20.20
N ALA A 420 24.20 -10.87 21.00
CA ALA A 420 25.08 -11.23 22.13
C ALA A 420 24.32 -11.58 23.42
N GLY A 421 22.96 -11.50 23.42
CA GLY A 421 22.14 -11.69 24.62
C GLY A 421 22.35 -10.62 25.70
N ARG A 422 23.05 -9.51 25.38
CA ARG A 422 23.25 -8.38 26.29
C ARG A 422 22.02 -7.50 26.47
N LEU A 423 21.16 -7.49 25.47
CA LEU A 423 19.82 -6.93 25.51
C LEU A 423 18.87 -8.12 25.46
N ALA A 424 18.18 -8.40 26.55
CA ALA A 424 17.12 -9.40 26.51
C ALA A 424 16.09 -8.91 25.48
N PRO A 425 15.51 -9.79 24.63
CA PRO A 425 14.34 -9.42 23.88
C PRO A 425 13.30 -8.98 24.91
N PRO A 426 12.96 -7.68 25.01
CA PRO A 426 12.16 -7.22 26.15
C PRO A 426 10.81 -7.93 26.16
N ALA A 427 10.20 -8.04 27.34
CA ALA A 427 8.75 -8.32 27.44
C ALA A 427 7.92 -7.33 26.56
N MET A 428 8.45 -6.16 26.23
CA MET A 428 7.96 -5.19 25.23
C MET A 428 7.88 -5.75 23.80
N LEU A 429 8.56 -6.86 23.48
CA LEU A 429 8.41 -7.59 22.21
C LEU A 429 7.25 -8.58 22.25
N ALA A 430 6.50 -8.66 23.36
CA ALA A 430 5.25 -9.39 23.41
C ALA A 430 4.24 -8.68 22.50
N THR A 431 3.91 -9.32 21.39
CA THR A 431 2.89 -8.84 20.47
C THR A 431 1.50 -9.13 21.04
N SER A 432 0.65 -8.13 21.11
CA SER A 432 -0.77 -8.36 21.38
C SER A 432 -1.42 -9.00 20.15
N PRO A 433 -2.15 -10.10 20.29
CA PRO A 433 -2.96 -10.65 19.18
C PRO A 433 -3.98 -9.64 18.62
N ALA A 434 -4.40 -8.66 19.43
CA ALA A 434 -5.30 -7.57 19.03
C ALA A 434 -4.65 -6.52 18.10
N ALA A 435 -3.33 -6.59 17.90
CA ALA A 435 -2.58 -5.66 17.05
C ALA A 435 -2.86 -5.82 15.55
N VAL A 436 -3.58 -6.86 15.14
CA VAL A 436 -3.86 -7.16 13.73
C VAL A 436 -5.37 -7.40 13.55
N PRO A 437 -6.12 -6.44 12.95
CA PRO A 437 -7.54 -6.60 12.67
C PRO A 437 -7.82 -7.82 11.80
N ALA A 438 -8.95 -8.49 12.04
CA ALA A 438 -9.41 -9.56 11.16
C ALA A 438 -10.08 -8.98 9.90
N PRO A 439 -10.05 -9.68 8.74
CA PRO A 439 -10.70 -9.20 7.52
C PRO A 439 -12.20 -8.87 7.71
N ALA A 440 -12.90 -9.64 8.53
CA ALA A 440 -14.32 -9.41 8.83
C ALA A 440 -14.57 -8.07 9.54
N ASP A 441 -13.64 -7.64 10.41
CA ASP A 441 -13.76 -6.39 11.16
C ASP A 441 -13.67 -5.17 10.24
N ALA A 442 -12.71 -5.18 9.30
CA ALA A 442 -12.56 -4.12 8.32
C ALA A 442 -13.79 -4.02 7.40
N VAL A 443 -14.33 -5.16 6.94
CA VAL A 443 -15.54 -5.20 6.11
C VAL A 443 -16.74 -4.66 6.89
N ALA A 444 -16.92 -5.07 8.15
CA ALA A 444 -18.01 -4.58 9.00
C ALA A 444 -17.93 -3.06 9.22
N ALA A 445 -16.71 -2.52 9.42
CA ALA A 445 -16.51 -1.08 9.60
C ALA A 445 -16.90 -0.28 8.34
N PHE A 446 -16.58 -0.76 7.13
CA PHE A 446 -17.02 -0.12 5.88
C PHE A 446 -18.53 -0.23 5.67
N GLN A 447 -19.13 -1.37 6.00
CA GLN A 447 -20.59 -1.54 5.93
C GLN A 447 -21.32 -0.59 6.86
N GLU A 448 -20.82 -0.43 8.08
CA GLU A 448 -21.35 0.54 9.05
C GLU A 448 -21.25 1.97 8.52
N LEU A 449 -20.07 2.35 7.99
CA LEU A 449 -19.87 3.66 7.37
C LEU A 449 -20.89 3.92 6.24
N TYR A 450 -21.09 2.96 5.34
CA TYR A 450 -22.06 3.12 4.26
C TYR A 450 -23.51 3.20 4.78
N ARG A 451 -23.84 2.49 5.86
CA ARG A 451 -25.14 2.58 6.50
C ARG A 451 -25.39 3.96 7.14
N GLU A 452 -24.39 4.51 7.85
CA GLU A 452 -24.43 5.87 8.39
C GLU A 452 -24.65 6.92 7.30
N LEU A 453 -24.09 6.71 6.12
CA LEU A 453 -24.21 7.61 4.97
C LEU A 453 -25.47 7.37 4.12
N GLY A 454 -26.32 6.40 4.47
CA GLY A 454 -27.51 6.03 3.68
C GLY A 454 -27.16 5.41 2.31
N LEU A 455 -26.03 4.72 2.22
CA LEU A 455 -25.47 4.11 1.00
C LEU A 455 -25.49 2.56 1.05
N SER A 456 -26.20 1.98 1.99
CA SER A 456 -26.37 0.52 2.12
C SER A 456 -27.45 -0.03 1.21
#